data_e680fb703aa9d0d59fcb9ce855d5af98
#
_entry.id   e680fb703aa9d0d59fcb9ce855d5af98
#
_cell.length_a   1.000
_cell.length_b   1.000
_cell.length_c   1.000
_cell.angle_alpha   90.00
_cell.angle_beta   90.00
_cell.angle_gamma   90.00
#
_symmetry.space_group_name_H-M   'P 1'
#
loop_
_entity.id
_entity.type
_entity.pdbx_description
1 polymer ?
#
loop_
_entity_poly.entity_id
_entity_poly.type
_entity_poly.pdbx_seq_one_letter_code
_entity_poly.pdbx_strand_id
1 'polypeptide(L)'
;MCIRDRIDADLPICVHLIVRFDRVVNLSNTQWWDTTQERPDTVFSFGLGGTMQLIPAVAALVCDGLFERLPKLKVAIVESGAGYVRYLMDRLDEKYARFSATSCLSRPPSEYIRENFWFVMDPSEGSIDAQCDLVGEDKFLWGSDYPHVDSHLSAMEEVHAALAPMSEQRRNKVLGGNARALFSL
;
A
#
# COMPACT_ATOMS: atom_id res chain seq x y z
N MET A 1 -18.68 14.14 0.87
CA MET A 1 -18.09 13.76 -0.44
C MET A 1 -18.08 12.24 -0.51
N CYS A 2 -18.77 11.63 -1.48
CA CYS A 2 -18.84 10.19 -1.63
C CYS A 2 -17.74 9.66 -2.58
N ILE A 3 -17.63 8.34 -2.74
CA ILE A 3 -16.64 7.71 -3.63
C ILE A 3 -16.83 8.19 -5.07
N ARG A 4 -18.08 8.36 -5.52
CA ARG A 4 -18.36 8.84 -6.89
C ARG A 4 -17.85 10.25 -7.12
N ASP A 5 -17.99 11.15 -6.16
CA ASP A 5 -17.46 12.51 -6.26
C ASP A 5 -15.93 12.51 -6.48
N ARG A 6 -15.22 11.53 -5.90
CA ARG A 6 -13.77 11.37 -6.12
C ARG A 6 -13.45 10.93 -7.52
N ILE A 7 -14.23 9.98 -8.07
CA ILE A 7 -14.08 9.51 -9.45
C ILE A 7 -14.33 10.65 -10.42
N ASP A 8 -15.40 11.43 -10.21
CA ASP A 8 -15.79 12.55 -11.07
C ASP A 8 -14.74 13.68 -11.04
N ALA A 9 -14.08 13.87 -9.91
CA ALA A 9 -12.99 14.84 -9.73
C ALA A 9 -11.60 14.30 -10.10
N ASP A 10 -11.50 13.06 -10.56
CA ASP A 10 -10.25 12.32 -10.83
C ASP A 10 -9.28 12.27 -9.64
N LEU A 11 -9.80 12.25 -8.41
CA LEU A 11 -9.02 12.24 -7.17
C LEU A 11 -8.97 10.85 -6.54
N PRO A 12 -7.82 10.41 -6.00
CA PRO A 12 -7.71 9.16 -5.29
C PRO A 12 -8.39 9.20 -3.91
N ILE A 13 -8.71 8.01 -3.40
CA ILE A 13 -8.96 7.80 -1.98
C ILE A 13 -7.62 7.41 -1.34
N CYS A 14 -7.23 8.10 -0.28
CA CYS A 14 -6.08 7.70 0.53
C CYS A 14 -6.56 6.84 1.70
N VAL A 15 -6.03 5.64 1.80
CA VAL A 15 -6.25 4.71 2.91
C VAL A 15 -5.00 4.74 3.77
N HIS A 16 -5.15 5.21 4.98
CA HIS A 16 -4.08 5.40 5.95
C HIS A 16 -4.22 4.39 7.09
N LEU A 17 -3.12 3.85 7.57
CA LEU A 17 -3.14 2.99 8.73
C LEU A 17 -3.50 3.77 10.01
N ILE A 18 -3.92 3.03 11.02
CA ILE A 18 -4.03 3.53 12.40
C ILE A 18 -3.25 2.58 13.28
N VAL A 19 -2.20 3.07 13.92
CA VAL A 19 -1.51 2.30 14.97
C VAL A 19 -2.41 2.27 16.20
N ARG A 20 -2.99 1.12 16.49
CA ARG A 20 -3.79 0.88 17.68
C ARG A 20 -2.99 0.02 18.62
N PHE A 21 -2.57 0.60 19.74
CA PHE A 21 -1.84 -0.12 20.79
C PHE A 21 -2.75 -1.08 21.59
N ASP A 22 -4.06 -0.94 21.48
CA ASP A 22 -5.03 -1.71 22.25
C ASP A 22 -5.54 -2.97 21.53
N ARG A 23 -5.42 -3.03 20.19
CA ARG A 23 -5.88 -4.17 19.40
C ARG A 23 -5.15 -4.25 18.08
N VAL A 24 -4.21 -5.13 17.94
CA VAL A 24 -3.69 -5.48 16.63
C VAL A 24 -4.46 -6.66 16.09
N VAL A 25 -5.12 -6.39 14.98
CA VAL A 25 -5.85 -7.31 14.10
C VAL A 25 -6.26 -8.65 14.71
N ASN A 26 -7.46 -8.72 15.24
CA ASN A 26 -8.09 -10.00 15.56
C ASN A 26 -8.51 -10.72 14.26
N LEU A 27 -7.57 -11.39 13.61
CA LEU A 27 -7.84 -12.16 12.40
C LEU A 27 -8.61 -13.47 12.68
N SER A 28 -8.77 -13.87 13.97
CA SER A 28 -9.38 -15.16 14.31
C SER A 28 -9.81 -15.29 15.76
N ASN A 29 -10.21 -14.20 16.44
CA ASN A 29 -10.48 -14.20 17.89
C ASN A 29 -9.25 -14.60 18.74
N THR A 30 -8.06 -14.68 18.18
CA THR A 30 -6.84 -14.94 18.91
C THR A 30 -6.07 -13.63 19.08
N GLN A 31 -5.84 -13.25 20.32
CA GLN A 31 -4.85 -12.21 20.63
C GLN A 31 -3.47 -12.83 20.39
N TRP A 32 -2.77 -12.39 19.36
CA TRP A 32 -1.43 -12.88 19.05
C TRP A 32 -0.38 -12.38 20.02
N TRP A 33 -0.70 -11.34 20.82
CA TRP A 33 0.16 -10.85 21.90
C TRP A 33 -0.66 -10.13 22.97
N ASP A 34 -0.08 -10.09 24.14
CA ASP A 34 -0.66 -9.46 25.30
C ASP A 34 -0.56 -7.93 25.18
N THR A 35 -1.69 -7.30 24.94
CA THR A 35 -1.81 -5.83 24.90
C THR A 35 -1.78 -5.19 26.29
N THR A 36 -1.68 -5.99 27.36
CA THR A 36 -1.56 -5.51 28.74
C THR A 36 -0.13 -5.09 29.10
N GLN A 37 0.85 -5.31 28.21
CA GLN A 37 2.21 -4.85 28.45
C GLN A 37 2.26 -3.32 28.44
N GLU A 38 2.80 -2.74 29.49
CA GLU A 38 2.94 -1.29 29.66
C GLU A 38 3.84 -0.62 28.60
N ARG A 39 4.63 -1.41 27.87
CA ARG A 39 5.50 -0.98 26.77
C ARG A 39 5.44 -1.99 25.64
N PRO A 40 4.56 -1.79 24.64
CA PRO A 40 4.58 -2.61 23.44
C PRO A 40 5.96 -2.46 22.76
N ASP A 41 6.50 -3.57 22.24
CA ASP A 41 7.71 -3.53 21.44
C ASP A 41 7.45 -2.62 20.22
N THR A 42 8.16 -1.50 20.15
CA THR A 42 7.97 -0.50 19.11
C THR A 42 8.36 -1.02 17.73
N VAL A 43 9.42 -1.83 17.63
CA VAL A 43 9.84 -2.45 16.35
C VAL A 43 8.74 -3.34 15.81
N PHE A 44 8.11 -4.14 16.66
CA PHE A 44 7.02 -5.00 16.27
C PHE A 44 5.76 -4.19 15.89
N SER A 45 5.38 -3.23 16.72
CA SER A 45 4.14 -2.45 16.54
C SER A 45 4.20 -1.57 15.29
N PHE A 46 5.29 -0.85 15.07
CA PHE A 46 5.48 -0.01 13.89
C PHE A 46 5.87 -0.83 12.65
N GLY A 47 6.71 -1.85 12.81
CA GLY A 47 7.18 -2.67 11.68
C GLY A 47 6.12 -3.58 11.07
N LEU A 48 5.17 -4.10 11.86
CA LEU A 48 4.14 -5.03 11.39
C LEU A 48 2.71 -4.52 11.59
N GLY A 49 2.46 -3.81 12.68
CA GLY A 49 1.09 -3.47 13.08
C GLY A 49 0.32 -2.69 12.03
N GLY A 50 0.94 -1.73 11.39
CA GLY A 50 0.36 -0.94 10.33
C GLY A 50 0.15 -1.74 9.04
N THR A 51 1.21 -2.36 8.54
CA THR A 51 1.18 -3.16 7.31
C THR A 51 0.15 -4.28 7.38
N MET A 52 0.08 -5.00 8.51
CA MET A 52 -0.87 -6.10 8.71
C MET A 52 -2.33 -5.65 8.72
N GLN A 53 -2.62 -4.37 8.97
CA GLN A 53 -3.99 -3.84 8.85
C GLN A 53 -4.36 -3.55 7.40
N LEU A 54 -3.41 -3.08 6.58
CA LEU A 54 -3.66 -2.65 5.22
C LEU A 54 -3.66 -3.80 4.20
N ILE A 55 -2.92 -4.87 4.43
CA ILE A 55 -2.97 -6.08 3.58
C ILE A 55 -4.40 -6.62 3.44
N PRO A 56 -5.15 -6.90 4.53
CA PRO A 56 -6.54 -7.32 4.43
C PRO A 56 -7.46 -6.28 3.80
N ALA A 57 -7.20 -4.99 4.02
CA ALA A 57 -7.99 -3.92 3.43
C ALA A 57 -7.84 -3.89 1.90
N VAL A 58 -6.61 -3.96 1.38
CA VAL A 58 -6.35 -4.06 -0.08
C VAL A 58 -7.01 -5.31 -0.65
N ALA A 59 -6.84 -6.47 0.01
CA ALA A 59 -7.44 -7.72 -0.44
C ALA A 59 -8.98 -7.64 -0.48
N ALA A 60 -9.61 -7.06 0.54
CA ALA A 60 -11.07 -6.89 0.59
C ALA A 60 -11.57 -5.95 -0.51
N LEU A 61 -10.94 -4.78 -0.71
CA LEU A 61 -11.33 -3.83 -1.76
C LEU A 61 -11.31 -4.49 -3.15
N VAL A 62 -10.34 -5.36 -3.40
CA VAL A 62 -10.27 -6.11 -4.66
C VAL A 62 -11.29 -7.24 -4.67
N CYS A 63 -11.21 -8.17 -3.70
CA CYS A 63 -11.96 -9.43 -3.75
C CYS A 63 -13.47 -9.26 -3.58
N ASP A 64 -13.94 -8.16 -2.96
CA ASP A 64 -15.37 -7.82 -2.87
C ASP A 64 -15.91 -7.17 -4.17
N GLY A 65 -15.10 -7.11 -5.24
CA GLY A 65 -15.50 -6.62 -6.54
C GLY A 65 -15.78 -5.11 -6.58
N LEU A 66 -15.09 -4.31 -5.75
CA LEU A 66 -15.27 -2.87 -5.76
C LEU A 66 -14.91 -2.28 -7.12
N PHE A 67 -13.81 -2.72 -7.71
CA PHE A 67 -13.30 -2.21 -9.00
C PHE A 67 -14.05 -2.76 -10.21
N GLU A 68 -14.81 -3.85 -10.07
CA GLU A 68 -15.80 -4.26 -11.08
C GLU A 68 -16.92 -3.21 -11.18
N ARG A 69 -17.34 -2.68 -10.05
CA ARG A 69 -18.40 -1.66 -9.99
C ARG A 69 -17.90 -0.24 -10.24
N LEU A 70 -16.65 0.03 -9.89
CA LEU A 70 -16.03 1.36 -9.94
C LEU A 70 -14.62 1.29 -10.57
N PRO A 71 -14.51 0.95 -11.87
CA PRO A 71 -13.21 0.68 -12.51
C PRO A 71 -12.26 1.88 -12.56
N LYS A 72 -12.78 3.09 -12.47
CA LYS A 72 -11.97 4.32 -12.47
C LYS A 72 -11.53 4.79 -11.07
N LEU A 73 -11.92 4.07 -10.02
CA LEU A 73 -11.54 4.45 -8.66
C LEU A 73 -10.03 4.28 -8.47
N LYS A 74 -9.38 5.33 -8.00
CA LYS A 74 -7.96 5.34 -7.62
C LYS A 74 -7.84 5.23 -6.10
N VAL A 75 -6.95 4.36 -5.61
CA VAL A 75 -6.71 4.16 -4.17
C VAL A 75 -5.21 4.29 -3.89
N ALA A 76 -4.83 5.19 -3.00
CA ALA A 76 -3.47 5.31 -2.50
C ALA A 76 -3.40 4.70 -1.09
N ILE A 77 -2.50 3.73 -0.91
CA ILE A 77 -2.21 3.13 0.40
C ILE A 77 -1.03 3.88 1.00
N VAL A 78 -1.24 4.42 2.20
CA VAL A 78 -0.31 5.36 2.83
C VAL A 78 0.24 4.76 4.13
N GLU A 79 1.54 4.96 4.37
CA GLU A 79 2.21 4.60 5.63
C GLU A 79 2.22 3.09 5.97
N SER A 80 2.38 2.23 4.96
CA SER A 80 2.44 0.78 5.20
C SER A 80 3.66 0.10 4.61
N GLY A 81 4.56 0.90 4.04
CA GLY A 81 5.56 0.37 3.13
C GLY A 81 4.92 -0.24 1.86
N ALA A 82 5.74 -0.74 0.96
CA ALA A 82 5.28 -1.32 -0.30
C ALA A 82 5.83 -2.73 -0.58
N GLY A 83 6.75 -3.22 0.24
CA GLY A 83 7.43 -4.51 0.04
C GLY A 83 6.51 -5.73 -0.03
N TYR A 84 5.36 -5.67 0.62
CA TYR A 84 4.38 -6.77 0.65
C TYR A 84 3.54 -6.91 -0.64
N VAL A 85 3.50 -5.88 -1.49
CA VAL A 85 2.55 -5.79 -2.61
C VAL A 85 2.70 -6.96 -3.57
N ARG A 86 3.93 -7.30 -3.95
CA ARG A 86 4.18 -8.44 -4.84
C ARG A 86 3.70 -9.75 -4.25
N TYR A 87 4.01 -10.01 -2.98
CA TYR A 87 3.54 -11.23 -2.29
C TYR A 87 2.01 -11.30 -2.29
N LEU A 88 1.33 -10.19 -2.01
CA LEU A 88 -0.13 -10.13 -2.00
C LEU A 88 -0.71 -10.45 -3.38
N MET A 89 -0.16 -9.86 -4.44
CA MET A 89 -0.58 -10.12 -5.82
C MET A 89 -0.46 -11.61 -6.18
N ASP A 90 0.70 -12.21 -5.96
CA ASP A 90 0.93 -13.62 -6.25
C ASP A 90 -0.01 -14.53 -5.45
N ARG A 91 -0.22 -14.19 -4.19
CA ARG A 91 -1.07 -14.98 -3.30
C ARG A 91 -2.53 -14.94 -3.71
N LEU A 92 -3.05 -13.78 -4.09
CA LEU A 92 -4.43 -13.63 -4.54
C LEU A 92 -4.65 -14.28 -5.90
N ASP A 93 -3.72 -14.12 -6.83
CA ASP A 93 -3.81 -14.74 -8.17
C ASP A 93 -3.78 -16.27 -8.10
N GLU A 94 -2.93 -16.85 -7.24
CA GLU A 94 -2.91 -18.30 -7.00
C GLU A 94 -4.29 -18.80 -6.54
N LYS A 95 -4.95 -18.05 -5.64
CA LYS A 95 -6.29 -18.43 -5.15
C LYS A 95 -7.37 -18.21 -6.21
N TYR A 96 -7.28 -17.10 -6.96
CA TYR A 96 -8.21 -16.84 -8.05
C TYR A 96 -8.14 -17.95 -9.12
N ALA A 97 -6.96 -18.42 -9.50
CA ALA A 97 -6.81 -19.51 -10.46
C ALA A 97 -7.55 -20.80 -10.04
N ARG A 98 -7.71 -21.02 -8.72
CA ARG A 98 -8.40 -22.22 -8.18
C ARG A 98 -9.89 -21.99 -7.94
N PHE A 99 -10.29 -20.78 -7.59
CA PHE A 99 -11.62 -20.46 -7.06
C PHE A 99 -12.38 -19.42 -7.90
N SER A 100 -11.93 -19.12 -9.13
CA SER A 100 -12.55 -18.13 -10.00
C SER A 100 -14.04 -18.36 -10.24
N ALA A 101 -14.48 -19.62 -10.31
CA ALA A 101 -15.89 -19.97 -10.50
C ALA A 101 -16.83 -19.47 -9.39
N THR A 102 -16.31 -19.18 -8.20
CA THR A 102 -17.08 -18.64 -7.06
C THR A 102 -16.71 -17.18 -6.75
N SER A 103 -15.81 -16.59 -7.52
CA SER A 103 -15.39 -15.20 -7.37
C SER A 103 -16.34 -14.26 -8.13
N CYS A 104 -16.49 -13.04 -7.61
CA CYS A 104 -17.17 -11.96 -8.32
C CYS A 104 -16.26 -11.20 -9.29
N LEU A 105 -14.97 -11.58 -9.37
CA LEU A 105 -13.97 -10.93 -10.22
C LEU A 105 -13.98 -11.54 -11.62
N SER A 106 -13.86 -10.69 -12.65
CA SER A 106 -13.78 -11.12 -14.06
C SER A 106 -12.35 -11.42 -14.52
N ARG A 107 -11.34 -11.02 -13.75
CA ARG A 107 -9.90 -11.14 -14.06
C ARG A 107 -9.06 -11.32 -12.79
N PRO A 108 -7.77 -11.68 -12.92
CA PRO A 108 -6.90 -11.87 -11.76
C PRO A 108 -6.80 -10.64 -10.86
N PRO A 109 -6.78 -10.82 -9.52
CA PRO A 109 -6.65 -9.74 -8.54
C PRO A 109 -5.48 -8.79 -8.78
N SER A 110 -4.34 -9.30 -9.26
CA SER A 110 -3.17 -8.49 -9.55
C SER A 110 -3.40 -7.41 -10.61
N GLU A 111 -4.34 -7.63 -11.54
CA GLU A 111 -4.66 -6.64 -12.57
C GLU A 111 -5.36 -5.41 -11.96
N TYR A 112 -6.29 -5.62 -11.02
CA TYR A 112 -6.93 -4.52 -10.30
C TYR A 112 -5.91 -3.78 -9.42
N ILE A 113 -4.99 -4.50 -8.78
CA ILE A 113 -3.93 -3.88 -7.98
C ILE A 113 -3.06 -2.98 -8.86
N ARG A 114 -2.63 -3.45 -10.04
CA ARG A 114 -1.83 -2.65 -10.98
C ARG A 114 -2.59 -1.44 -11.54
N GLU A 115 -3.88 -1.57 -11.76
CA GLU A 115 -4.66 -0.48 -12.35
C GLU A 115 -5.07 0.57 -11.33
N ASN A 116 -5.57 0.16 -10.18
CA ASN A 116 -6.33 1.00 -9.28
C ASN A 116 -5.58 1.44 -8.03
N PHE A 117 -4.41 0.83 -7.70
CA PHE A 117 -3.69 1.15 -6.47
C PHE A 117 -2.37 1.87 -6.72
N TRP A 118 -2.03 2.74 -5.78
CA TRP A 118 -0.72 3.37 -5.59
C TRP A 118 -0.27 3.12 -4.15
N PHE A 119 1.04 2.96 -3.95
CA PHE A 119 1.61 2.60 -2.66
C PHE A 119 2.67 3.61 -2.26
N VAL A 120 2.55 4.15 -1.06
CA VAL A 120 3.54 5.05 -0.49
C VAL A 120 4.59 4.21 0.23
N MET A 121 5.81 4.21 -0.28
CA MET A 121 6.96 3.55 0.32
C MET A 121 7.55 4.36 1.47
N ASP A 122 8.20 3.68 2.39
CA ASP A 122 9.01 4.33 3.39
C ASP A 122 10.34 4.82 2.78
N PRO A 123 10.92 5.95 3.27
CA PRO A 123 12.13 6.52 2.68
C PRO A 123 13.31 5.55 2.59
N SER A 124 13.45 4.62 3.54
CA SER A 124 14.55 3.65 3.61
C SER A 124 14.27 2.31 2.92
N GLU A 125 13.13 2.16 2.22
CA GLU A 125 12.70 0.88 1.65
C GLU A 125 13.48 0.51 0.39
N GLY A 126 14.52 -0.31 0.53
CA GLY A 126 15.44 -0.69 -0.55
C GLY A 126 14.88 -1.66 -1.60
N SER A 127 13.67 -2.20 -1.43
CA SER A 127 13.08 -3.19 -2.34
C SER A 127 12.35 -2.59 -3.55
N ILE A 128 12.20 -1.28 -3.61
CA ILE A 128 11.28 -0.60 -4.54
C ILE A 128 11.68 -0.77 -6.01
N ASP A 129 12.96 -0.82 -6.33
CA ASP A 129 13.38 -1.02 -7.73
C ASP A 129 12.85 -2.35 -8.28
N ALA A 130 12.99 -3.43 -7.51
CA ALA A 130 12.43 -4.74 -7.87
C ALA A 130 10.90 -4.73 -7.90
N GLN A 131 10.26 -3.98 -7.01
CA GLN A 131 8.79 -3.82 -7.00
C GLN A 131 8.31 -3.07 -8.26
N CYS A 132 9.03 -2.07 -8.72
CA CYS A 132 8.70 -1.35 -9.96
C CYS A 132 8.64 -2.27 -11.18
N ASP A 133 9.53 -3.26 -11.28
CA ASP A 133 9.51 -4.24 -12.37
C ASP A 133 8.29 -5.17 -12.30
N LEU A 134 7.82 -5.47 -11.11
CA LEU A 134 6.78 -6.48 -10.89
C LEU A 134 5.36 -5.90 -10.82
N VAL A 135 5.23 -4.70 -10.29
CA VAL A 135 3.94 -4.04 -10.05
C VAL A 135 3.67 -2.94 -11.07
N GLY A 136 4.69 -2.16 -11.38
CA GLY A 136 4.64 -1.01 -12.29
C GLY A 136 5.38 0.19 -11.69
N GLU A 137 6.22 0.84 -12.46
CA GLU A 137 7.05 1.97 -12.00
C GLU A 137 6.26 3.25 -11.70
N ASP A 138 5.02 3.33 -12.18
CA ASP A 138 4.09 4.45 -11.95
C ASP A 138 3.23 4.28 -10.68
N LYS A 139 3.41 3.18 -9.94
CA LYS A 139 2.57 2.80 -8.79
C LYS A 139 3.15 3.17 -7.43
N PHE A 140 4.40 3.62 -7.39
CA PHE A 140 5.07 3.93 -6.14
C PHE A 140 5.24 5.44 -5.94
N LEU A 141 4.93 5.86 -4.73
CA LEU A 141 5.11 7.19 -4.19
C LEU A 141 6.01 7.07 -2.95
N TRP A 142 6.45 8.19 -2.40
CA TRP A 142 7.11 8.20 -1.09
C TRP A 142 6.60 9.37 -0.25
N GLY A 143 6.79 9.27 1.06
CA GLY A 143 6.49 10.35 2.01
C GLY A 143 7.46 10.31 3.18
N SER A 144 7.73 11.45 3.79
CA SER A 144 8.61 11.55 4.95
C SER A 144 7.92 11.26 6.27
N ASP A 145 6.61 11.30 6.27
CA ASP A 145 5.73 11.24 7.44
C ASP A 145 6.04 12.30 8.52
N TYR A 146 6.81 13.34 8.15
CA TYR A 146 7.18 14.41 9.08
C TYR A 146 5.95 15.24 9.48
N PRO A 147 5.75 15.58 10.77
CA PRO A 147 6.65 15.38 11.95
C PRO A 147 6.23 14.21 12.86
N HIS A 148 5.78 13.12 12.33
CA HIS A 148 5.38 11.95 13.12
C HIS A 148 6.56 11.35 13.90
N VAL A 149 6.27 10.54 14.94
CA VAL A 149 7.27 10.03 15.88
C VAL A 149 8.29 9.08 15.26
N ASP A 150 7.91 8.38 14.21
CA ASP A 150 8.76 7.46 13.43
C ASP A 150 9.26 8.07 12.11
N SER A 151 8.95 9.35 11.85
CA SER A 151 9.51 10.05 10.70
C SER A 151 11.02 10.23 10.82
N HIS A 152 11.69 10.16 9.68
CA HIS A 152 13.14 10.33 9.62
C HIS A 152 13.51 11.78 9.33
N LEU A 153 14.39 12.37 10.15
CA LEU A 153 14.92 13.72 9.90
C LEU A 153 15.76 13.79 8.62
N SER A 154 16.32 12.63 8.21
CA SER A 154 17.14 12.43 7.01
C SER A 154 16.35 11.78 5.85
N ALA A 155 15.02 11.88 5.86
CA ALA A 155 14.16 11.19 4.87
C ALA A 155 14.57 11.46 3.41
N MET A 156 15.04 12.67 3.09
CA MET A 156 15.53 13.00 1.74
C MET A 156 16.78 12.23 1.37
N GLU A 157 17.75 12.14 2.28
CA GLU A 157 18.98 11.38 2.03
C GLU A 157 18.69 9.88 1.92
N GLU A 158 17.81 9.38 2.78
CA GLU A 158 17.43 7.96 2.80
C GLU A 158 16.69 7.56 1.52
N VAL A 159 15.70 8.32 1.07
CA VAL A 159 14.99 8.02 -0.17
C VAL A 159 15.92 8.10 -1.38
N HIS A 160 16.82 9.07 -1.44
CA HIS A 160 17.80 9.13 -2.52
C HIS A 160 18.76 7.93 -2.51
N ALA A 161 19.17 7.45 -1.34
CA ALA A 161 19.98 6.25 -1.21
C ALA A 161 19.23 4.98 -1.63
N ALA A 162 17.98 4.83 -1.19
CA ALA A 162 17.14 3.68 -1.56
C ALA A 162 16.86 3.62 -3.07
N LEU A 163 16.70 4.77 -3.72
CA LEU A 163 16.41 4.87 -5.14
C LEU A 163 17.69 4.97 -6.02
N ALA A 164 18.88 4.98 -5.43
CA ALA A 164 20.14 5.11 -6.17
C ALA A 164 20.37 4.03 -7.24
N PRO A 165 19.96 2.75 -7.07
CA PRO A 165 20.10 1.72 -8.09
C PRO A 165 19.25 1.96 -9.34
N MET A 166 18.20 2.77 -9.25
CA MET A 166 17.24 3.00 -10.33
C MET A 166 17.80 3.89 -11.44
N SER A 167 17.27 3.73 -12.66
CA SER A 167 17.46 4.72 -13.72
C SER A 167 16.96 6.09 -13.28
N GLU A 168 17.54 7.15 -13.82
CA GLU A 168 17.13 8.53 -13.54
C GLU A 168 15.63 8.74 -13.82
N GLN A 169 15.15 8.21 -14.93
CA GLN A 169 13.72 8.30 -15.31
C GLN A 169 12.80 7.68 -14.26
N ARG A 170 13.12 6.44 -13.82
CA ARG A 170 12.33 5.73 -12.81
C ARG A 170 12.37 6.45 -11.45
N ARG A 171 13.56 6.88 -11.04
CA ARG A 171 13.78 7.62 -9.81
C ARG A 171 12.93 8.91 -9.78
N ASN A 172 12.94 9.69 -10.87
CA ASN A 172 12.15 10.91 -10.98
C ASN A 172 10.64 10.66 -10.89
N LYS A 173 10.15 9.52 -11.42
CA LYS A 173 8.76 9.09 -11.24
C LYS A 173 8.43 8.88 -9.76
N VAL A 174 9.22 8.09 -9.05
CA VAL A 174 8.98 7.79 -7.63
C VAL A 174 9.13 9.04 -6.76
N LEU A 175 10.14 9.88 -7.00
CA LEU A 175 10.40 11.09 -6.22
C LEU A 175 9.27 12.15 -6.29
N GLY A 176 8.46 12.15 -7.35
CA GLY A 176 7.35 13.11 -7.42
C GLY A 176 6.49 13.03 -8.68
N GLY A 177 7.01 12.44 -9.77
CA GLY A 177 6.28 12.33 -11.03
C GLY A 177 4.98 11.56 -10.88
N ASN A 178 5.01 10.45 -10.15
CA ASN A 178 3.82 9.62 -9.89
C ASN A 178 2.79 10.34 -9.01
N ALA A 179 3.25 11.07 -7.99
CA ALA A 179 2.34 11.87 -7.15
C ALA A 179 1.65 12.96 -7.96
N ARG A 180 2.40 13.69 -8.81
CA ARG A 180 1.81 14.69 -9.71
C ARG A 180 0.77 14.10 -10.63
N ALA A 181 1.06 12.93 -11.24
CA ALA A 181 0.13 12.26 -12.12
C ALA A 181 -1.13 11.76 -11.39
N LEU A 182 -0.95 11.20 -10.17
CA LEU A 182 -2.06 10.65 -9.39
C LEU A 182 -3.02 11.75 -8.91
N PHE A 183 -2.49 12.88 -8.46
CA PHE A 183 -3.27 13.99 -7.88
C PHE A 183 -3.57 15.11 -8.88
N SER A 184 -3.19 14.97 -10.17
CA SER A 184 -3.43 15.95 -11.23
C SER A 184 -2.81 17.33 -10.92
N LEU A 185 -1.54 17.37 -10.42
CA LEU A 185 -0.81 18.57 -10.02
C LEU A 185 0.11 19.10 -11.14
#